data_2b455e1d410468c87f8c57c8701e4b68
#
_entry.id   2b455e1d410468c87f8c57c8701e4b68
#
_cell.length_a   1.000
_cell.length_b   1.000
_cell.length_c   1.000
_cell.angle_alpha   90.00
_cell.angle_beta   90.00
_cell.angle_gamma   90.00
#
_symmetry.space_group_name_H-M   'P 1'
#
loop_
_entity.id
_entity.type
_entity.pdbx_description
1 polymer ?
#
loop_
_entity_poly.entity_id
_entity_poly.type
_entity_poly.pdbx_seq_one_letter_code
_entity_poly.pdbx_strand_id
1 'polypeptide(L)'
;GVSSAASDVYKRQIYDRNGNQLAISVMVKSLYCDPATLNKQKNINKIEMAEILSPILNISKEELLRKFSQEGRFVWIKRLMEPEEAFKVEELLKSKDWERFLGFREESKRYYPNGRLLANVIGFVGVDDKALDGLELYLGDILKRNKEANSVRMRIDAKGNPIMESALTPYKSKGENSVYLTIDQTIQFYAERALDRAMTKTKAQGGIIIVMDPKTGEILALGNRPTYDPNHFEKAVEKDFKNKAITDIYEPGSTFKPIIAAAALDAGTYSTETVWHDPGKIWASGHAIRNWDDGAYGDVKLVDIIKYSINTGFAHIGLLTGGKTLTEYALKFGFGKPTGIELPGEGAGILFNPDDMRDIDVATMSIGQSIAVTPLQMLQAYSALANGGQMVKPHILRTVNNPDGSVNKVYETEYVGNPVSKKVADEVKDMMEKEVSEGGGINARVPGYHMGGKTGTAQK
;
A
#
# COMPACT_ATOMS: atom_id res chain seq x y z
N GLY A 1 -11.19 -22.72 -38.80
CA GLY A 1 -10.30 -22.35 -37.69
C GLY A 1 -11.10 -21.99 -36.48
N VAL A 2 -11.12 -22.87 -35.53
CA VAL A 2 -11.69 -22.59 -34.23
C VAL A 2 -10.84 -21.47 -33.65
N SER A 3 -11.40 -20.27 -33.60
CA SER A 3 -10.92 -19.26 -32.68
C SER A 3 -10.86 -19.94 -31.33
N SER A 4 -9.64 -20.19 -30.84
CA SER A 4 -9.47 -20.47 -29.44
C SER A 4 -10.12 -19.29 -28.71
N ALA A 5 -11.27 -19.49 -28.14
CA ALA A 5 -11.75 -18.64 -27.10
C ALA A 5 -10.58 -18.56 -26.13
N ALA A 6 -9.95 -17.39 -26.04
CA ALA A 6 -9.04 -17.13 -24.97
C ALA A 6 -9.81 -17.53 -23.72
N SER A 7 -9.35 -18.57 -23.04
CA SER A 7 -9.99 -19.01 -21.82
C SER A 7 -9.93 -17.80 -20.88
N ASP A 8 -11.08 -17.22 -20.62
CA ASP A 8 -11.19 -16.11 -19.70
C ASP A 8 -10.54 -16.54 -18.38
N VAL A 9 -9.37 -15.99 -18.13
CA VAL A 9 -8.62 -16.27 -16.90
C VAL A 9 -9.14 -15.29 -15.87
N TYR A 10 -10.09 -15.74 -15.12
CA TYR A 10 -10.63 -14.93 -14.03
C TYR A 10 -9.68 -14.92 -12.84
N LYS A 11 -9.72 -13.92 -12.00
CA LYS A 11 -8.91 -13.79 -10.80
C LYS A 11 -9.71 -14.11 -9.56
N ARG A 12 -9.01 -14.62 -8.56
CA ARG A 12 -9.59 -14.99 -7.27
C ARG A 12 -10.04 -13.77 -6.50
N GLN A 13 -10.97 -14.00 -5.55
CA GLN A 13 -11.45 -12.98 -4.65
C GLN A 13 -10.40 -12.62 -3.61
N ILE A 14 -10.30 -11.33 -3.27
CA ILE A 14 -9.47 -10.82 -2.19
C ILE A 14 -10.40 -10.25 -1.13
N TYR A 15 -10.23 -10.71 0.11
CA TYR A 15 -11.00 -10.29 1.27
C TYR A 15 -10.10 -9.64 2.32
N ASP A 16 -10.69 -8.77 3.16
CA ASP A 16 -10.04 -8.36 4.39
C ASP A 16 -10.05 -9.51 5.42
N ARG A 17 -9.50 -9.28 6.61
CA ARG A 17 -9.45 -10.29 7.66
C ARG A 17 -10.80 -10.80 8.13
N ASN A 18 -11.86 -10.02 7.95
CA ASN A 18 -13.23 -10.32 8.40
C ASN A 18 -14.14 -10.83 7.27
N GLY A 19 -13.61 -11.04 6.07
CA GLY A 19 -14.35 -11.52 4.92
C GLY A 19 -15.03 -10.42 4.11
N ASN A 20 -14.72 -9.15 4.34
CA ASN A 20 -15.21 -8.05 3.49
C ASN A 20 -14.50 -8.07 2.14
N GLN A 21 -15.24 -7.89 1.06
CA GLN A 21 -14.71 -7.95 -0.30
C GLN A 21 -13.85 -6.72 -0.61
N LEU A 22 -12.60 -6.95 -1.02
CA LEU A 22 -11.67 -5.91 -1.45
C LEU A 22 -11.46 -5.90 -2.96
N ALA A 23 -11.45 -7.06 -3.59
CA ALA A 23 -11.38 -7.23 -5.03
C ALA A 23 -12.12 -8.49 -5.46
N ILE A 24 -12.97 -8.35 -6.46
CA ILE A 24 -13.77 -9.44 -7.00
C ILE A 24 -13.73 -9.43 -8.52
N SER A 25 -14.00 -10.58 -9.13
CA SER A 25 -14.20 -10.67 -10.57
C SER A 25 -15.70 -10.73 -10.87
N VAL A 26 -16.15 -9.88 -11.77
CA VAL A 26 -17.56 -9.81 -12.22
C VAL A 26 -17.64 -10.05 -13.71
N MET A 27 -18.75 -10.64 -14.17
CA MET A 27 -19.03 -10.77 -15.59
C MET A 27 -19.68 -9.50 -16.09
N VAL A 28 -19.11 -8.93 -17.15
CA VAL A 28 -19.61 -7.74 -17.82
C VAL A 28 -19.73 -8.01 -19.33
N LYS A 29 -20.44 -7.15 -20.03
CA LYS A 29 -20.62 -7.25 -21.46
C LYS A 29 -19.59 -6.43 -22.20
N SER A 30 -19.07 -7.00 -23.28
CA SER A 30 -18.21 -6.33 -24.25
C SER A 30 -18.89 -6.34 -25.60
N LEU A 31 -18.93 -5.19 -26.26
CA LEU A 31 -19.59 -5.01 -27.54
C LEU A 31 -18.64 -5.28 -28.70
N TYR A 32 -19.06 -6.11 -29.63
CA TYR A 32 -18.34 -6.38 -30.88
C TYR A 32 -19.19 -6.10 -32.10
N CYS A 33 -18.56 -5.94 -33.25
CA CYS A 33 -19.17 -5.81 -34.57
C CYS A 33 -18.73 -6.96 -35.46
N ASP A 34 -19.66 -7.40 -36.34
CA ASP A 34 -19.34 -8.20 -37.51
C ASP A 34 -19.29 -7.28 -38.75
N PRO A 35 -18.12 -6.72 -39.09
CA PRO A 35 -18.02 -5.77 -40.20
C PRO A 35 -18.36 -6.41 -41.56
N ALA A 36 -18.01 -7.67 -41.76
CA ALA A 36 -18.27 -8.37 -43.02
C ALA A 36 -19.76 -8.47 -43.31
N THR A 37 -20.55 -8.80 -42.27
CA THR A 37 -22.02 -8.85 -42.42
C THR A 37 -22.61 -7.46 -42.57
N LEU A 38 -22.14 -6.48 -41.77
CA LEU A 38 -22.61 -5.10 -41.85
C LEU A 38 -22.37 -4.48 -43.23
N ASN A 39 -21.17 -4.68 -43.81
CA ASN A 39 -20.77 -4.09 -45.07
C ASN A 39 -21.49 -4.69 -46.28
N LYS A 40 -22.10 -5.86 -46.16
CA LYS A 40 -22.94 -6.47 -47.17
C LYS A 40 -24.33 -5.86 -47.25
N GLN A 41 -24.77 -5.14 -46.24
CA GLN A 41 -26.10 -4.55 -46.13
C GLN A 41 -26.12 -3.15 -46.74
N LYS A 42 -26.75 -2.99 -47.89
CA LYS A 42 -26.87 -1.70 -48.60
C LYS A 42 -27.85 -0.74 -47.93
N ASN A 43 -28.74 -1.25 -47.09
CA ASN A 43 -29.83 -0.45 -46.48
C ASN A 43 -29.50 0.09 -45.10
N ILE A 44 -28.31 -0.19 -44.56
CA ILE A 44 -27.88 0.28 -43.24
C ILE A 44 -27.02 1.53 -43.41
N ASN A 45 -27.46 2.58 -42.75
CA ASN A 45 -26.68 3.82 -42.68
C ASN A 45 -25.67 3.74 -41.54
N LYS A 46 -24.43 3.41 -41.87
CA LYS A 46 -23.33 3.31 -40.88
C LYS A 46 -23.01 4.65 -40.22
N ILE A 47 -23.21 5.75 -40.94
CA ILE A 47 -22.96 7.09 -40.38
C ILE A 47 -23.98 7.38 -39.27
N GLU A 48 -25.26 7.09 -39.50
CA GLU A 48 -26.32 7.20 -38.50
C GLU A 48 -26.04 6.28 -37.28
N MET A 49 -25.66 5.03 -37.55
CA MET A 49 -25.27 4.07 -36.50
C MET A 49 -24.15 4.63 -35.63
N ALA A 50 -23.09 5.17 -36.21
CA ALA A 50 -22.00 5.78 -35.50
C ALA A 50 -22.41 7.05 -34.73
N GLU A 51 -23.27 7.89 -35.31
CA GLU A 51 -23.79 9.09 -34.67
C GLU A 51 -24.64 8.76 -33.43
N ILE A 52 -25.42 7.71 -33.46
CA ILE A 52 -26.28 7.29 -32.35
C ILE A 52 -25.44 6.64 -31.26
N LEU A 53 -24.47 5.78 -31.61
CA LEU A 53 -23.64 5.06 -30.66
C LEU A 53 -22.54 5.91 -30.00
N SER A 54 -22.04 6.89 -30.71
CA SER A 54 -20.91 7.73 -30.24
C SER A 54 -21.13 8.35 -28.85
N PRO A 55 -22.24 9.03 -28.56
CA PRO A 55 -22.45 9.63 -27.24
C PRO A 55 -22.69 8.58 -26.15
N ILE A 56 -23.29 7.44 -26.48
CA ILE A 56 -23.56 6.36 -25.52
C ILE A 56 -22.26 5.66 -25.11
N LEU A 57 -21.41 5.37 -26.09
CA LEU A 57 -20.16 4.65 -25.88
C LEU A 57 -18.98 5.54 -25.50
N ASN A 58 -19.14 6.86 -25.63
CA ASN A 58 -18.03 7.82 -25.48
C ASN A 58 -16.84 7.48 -26.41
N ILE A 59 -17.16 7.11 -27.63
CA ILE A 59 -16.19 6.82 -28.70
C ILE A 59 -16.53 7.75 -29.87
N SER A 60 -15.54 8.35 -30.49
CA SER A 60 -15.75 9.27 -31.61
C SER A 60 -16.44 8.57 -32.78
N LYS A 61 -17.26 9.32 -33.51
CA LYS A 61 -17.91 8.86 -34.72
C LYS A 61 -16.90 8.31 -35.75
N GLU A 62 -15.78 8.98 -35.91
CA GLU A 62 -14.72 8.59 -36.84
C GLU A 62 -14.10 7.26 -36.43
N GLU A 63 -13.86 7.04 -35.16
CA GLU A 63 -13.34 5.78 -34.64
C GLU A 63 -14.33 4.63 -34.82
N LEU A 64 -15.62 4.88 -34.58
CA LEU A 64 -16.68 3.87 -34.83
C LEU A 64 -16.76 3.52 -36.32
N LEU A 65 -16.73 4.50 -37.22
CA LEU A 65 -16.73 4.27 -38.64
C LEU A 65 -15.50 3.49 -39.11
N ARG A 66 -14.34 3.79 -38.53
CA ARG A 66 -13.12 3.03 -38.81
C ARG A 66 -13.27 1.56 -38.40
N LYS A 67 -13.83 1.28 -37.23
CA LYS A 67 -14.09 -0.07 -36.74
C LYS A 67 -15.11 -0.82 -37.59
N PHE A 68 -16.18 -0.15 -38.03
CA PHE A 68 -17.18 -0.73 -38.89
C PHE A 68 -16.66 -1.08 -40.30
N SER A 69 -15.59 -0.44 -40.71
CA SER A 69 -14.96 -0.62 -42.03
C SER A 69 -13.80 -1.61 -42.02
N GLN A 70 -13.45 -2.20 -40.88
CA GLN A 70 -12.41 -3.21 -40.81
C GLN A 70 -12.78 -4.50 -41.51
N GLU A 71 -11.79 -5.26 -41.92
CA GLU A 71 -12.01 -6.58 -42.50
C GLU A 71 -12.29 -7.63 -41.41
N GLY A 72 -13.02 -8.69 -41.78
CA GLY A 72 -13.31 -9.79 -40.88
C GLY A 72 -14.71 -9.75 -40.29
N ARG A 73 -15.00 -10.73 -39.46
CA ARG A 73 -16.32 -10.94 -38.86
C ARG A 73 -16.36 -10.60 -37.35
N PHE A 74 -15.27 -10.15 -36.80
CA PHE A 74 -15.20 -9.83 -35.38
C PHE A 74 -14.21 -8.67 -35.13
N VAL A 75 -14.76 -7.56 -34.66
CA VAL A 75 -14.00 -6.39 -34.26
C VAL A 75 -14.59 -5.89 -32.94
N TRP A 76 -13.75 -5.74 -31.93
CA TRP A 76 -14.17 -5.12 -30.68
C TRP A 76 -14.54 -3.65 -30.90
N ILE A 77 -15.74 -3.28 -30.43
CA ILE A 77 -16.18 -1.88 -30.40
C ILE A 77 -15.84 -1.28 -29.03
N LYS A 78 -16.33 -1.88 -27.96
CA LYS A 78 -16.00 -1.47 -26.60
C LYS A 78 -16.02 -2.67 -25.67
N ARG A 79 -14.92 -2.87 -24.97
CA ARG A 79 -14.77 -3.97 -24.02
C ARG A 79 -15.07 -3.50 -22.59
N LEU A 80 -15.48 -4.44 -21.75
CA LEU A 80 -15.68 -4.28 -20.31
C LEU A 80 -16.57 -3.07 -19.97
N MET A 81 -17.74 -3.04 -20.60
CA MET A 81 -18.68 -1.92 -20.48
C MET A 81 -19.31 -1.86 -19.10
N GLU A 82 -19.61 -0.63 -18.65
CA GLU A 82 -20.42 -0.44 -17.46
C GLU A 82 -21.83 -1.00 -17.72
N PRO A 83 -22.51 -1.58 -16.69
CA PRO A 83 -23.82 -2.21 -16.86
C PRO A 83 -24.89 -1.29 -17.43
N GLU A 84 -24.91 -0.01 -17.02
CA GLU A 84 -25.87 0.97 -17.53
C GLU A 84 -25.66 1.24 -19.03
N GLU A 85 -24.42 1.39 -19.44
CA GLU A 85 -24.04 1.60 -20.83
C GLU A 85 -24.41 0.39 -21.68
N ALA A 86 -24.06 -0.81 -21.22
CA ALA A 86 -24.40 -2.05 -21.91
C ALA A 86 -25.92 -2.24 -22.07
N PHE A 87 -26.68 -1.90 -21.04
CA PHE A 87 -28.15 -1.95 -21.09
C PHE A 87 -28.72 -1.02 -22.14
N LYS A 88 -28.26 0.24 -22.18
CA LYS A 88 -28.70 1.22 -23.21
C LYS A 88 -28.42 0.74 -24.62
N VAL A 89 -27.22 0.19 -24.85
CA VAL A 89 -26.84 -0.33 -26.16
C VAL A 89 -27.69 -1.55 -26.51
N GLU A 90 -27.92 -2.47 -25.58
CA GLU A 90 -28.74 -3.67 -25.83
C GLU A 90 -30.17 -3.31 -26.27
N GLU A 91 -30.79 -2.35 -25.55
CA GLU A 91 -32.10 -1.85 -25.91
C GLU A 91 -32.11 -1.19 -27.32
N LEU A 92 -31.06 -0.42 -27.62
CA LEU A 92 -30.91 0.22 -28.93
C LEU A 92 -30.73 -0.80 -30.05
N LEU A 93 -29.93 -1.85 -29.85
CA LEU A 93 -29.73 -2.91 -30.85
C LEU A 93 -31.03 -3.61 -31.19
N LYS A 94 -31.87 -3.88 -30.17
CA LYS A 94 -33.17 -4.48 -30.34
C LYS A 94 -34.13 -3.55 -31.12
N SER A 95 -34.18 -2.27 -30.73
CA SER A 95 -35.08 -1.30 -31.36
C SER A 95 -34.75 -1.00 -32.81
N LYS A 96 -33.47 -1.07 -33.17
CA LYS A 96 -32.98 -0.76 -34.53
C LYS A 96 -32.74 -2.01 -35.37
N ASP A 97 -32.95 -3.20 -34.84
CA ASP A 97 -32.66 -4.48 -35.52
C ASP A 97 -31.17 -4.59 -35.93
N TRP A 98 -30.27 -4.08 -35.07
CA TRP A 98 -28.84 -4.13 -35.31
C TRP A 98 -28.15 -5.35 -34.71
N GLU A 99 -28.88 -6.24 -34.05
CA GLU A 99 -28.35 -7.45 -33.42
C GLU A 99 -27.66 -8.40 -34.40
N ARG A 100 -27.93 -8.26 -35.66
CA ARG A 100 -27.25 -9.05 -36.72
C ARG A 100 -25.82 -8.61 -36.99
N PHE A 101 -25.48 -7.39 -36.64
CA PHE A 101 -24.19 -6.78 -36.93
C PHE A 101 -23.35 -6.50 -35.66
N LEU A 102 -24.02 -6.23 -34.58
CA LEU A 102 -23.45 -5.90 -33.29
C LEU A 102 -23.94 -6.90 -32.25
N GLY A 103 -23.04 -7.36 -31.39
CA GLY A 103 -23.38 -8.33 -30.36
C GLY A 103 -22.52 -8.13 -29.13
N PHE A 104 -22.91 -8.87 -28.10
CA PHE A 104 -22.17 -8.86 -26.84
C PHE A 104 -21.48 -10.19 -26.58
N ARG A 105 -20.29 -10.11 -26.00
CA ARG A 105 -19.66 -11.22 -25.30
C ARG A 105 -19.52 -10.89 -23.84
N GLU A 106 -19.74 -11.90 -22.99
CA GLU A 106 -19.43 -11.77 -21.55
C GLU A 106 -17.94 -11.97 -21.34
N GLU A 107 -17.32 -11.01 -20.63
CA GLU A 107 -15.92 -11.08 -20.21
C GLU A 107 -15.81 -10.82 -18.71
N SER A 108 -14.77 -11.33 -18.09
CA SER A 108 -14.46 -11.04 -16.69
C SER A 108 -13.86 -9.66 -16.55
N LYS A 109 -14.39 -8.88 -15.61
CA LYS A 109 -13.84 -7.61 -15.19
C LYS A 109 -13.50 -7.64 -13.70
N ARG A 110 -12.32 -7.18 -13.36
CA ARG A 110 -11.93 -6.98 -11.97
C ARG A 110 -12.64 -5.75 -11.43
N TYR A 111 -13.26 -5.91 -10.26
CA TYR A 111 -14.01 -4.86 -9.60
C TYR A 111 -13.53 -4.68 -8.16
N TYR A 112 -13.39 -3.43 -7.74
CA TYR A 112 -12.92 -3.05 -6.42
C TYR A 112 -14.03 -2.30 -5.70
N PRO A 113 -14.81 -2.99 -4.84
CA PRO A 113 -16.06 -2.44 -4.28
C PRO A 113 -15.87 -1.18 -3.46
N ASN A 114 -14.67 -0.98 -2.90
CA ASN A 114 -14.36 0.14 -2.02
C ASN A 114 -13.67 1.31 -2.75
N GLY A 115 -13.59 1.27 -4.09
CA GLY A 115 -12.97 2.34 -4.87
C GLY A 115 -11.51 2.58 -4.49
N ARG A 116 -11.20 3.79 -4.03
CA ARG A 116 -9.84 4.21 -3.68
C ARG A 116 -9.25 3.53 -2.44
N LEU A 117 -10.10 2.92 -1.60
CA LEU A 117 -9.65 2.31 -0.35
C LEU A 117 -8.61 1.22 -0.63
N LEU A 118 -7.45 1.30 0.00
CA LEU A 118 -6.34 0.34 -0.11
C LEU A 118 -5.80 0.19 -1.56
N ALA A 119 -6.06 1.13 -2.45
CA ALA A 119 -5.77 1.02 -3.87
C ALA A 119 -4.28 0.76 -4.17
N ASN A 120 -3.38 1.48 -3.52
CA ASN A 120 -1.94 1.34 -3.75
C ASN A 120 -1.38 0.00 -3.28
N VAL A 121 -2.08 -0.68 -2.40
CA VAL A 121 -1.71 -2.02 -1.89
C VAL A 121 -2.29 -3.11 -2.77
N ILE A 122 -3.58 -3.06 -3.06
CA ILE A 122 -4.25 -4.07 -3.89
C ILE A 122 -3.71 -4.02 -5.32
N GLY A 123 -3.49 -2.81 -5.84
CA GLY A 123 -3.13 -2.61 -7.21
C GLY A 123 -4.33 -2.75 -8.14
N PHE A 124 -4.08 -3.10 -9.38
CA PHE A 124 -5.12 -3.19 -10.40
C PHE A 124 -4.77 -4.18 -11.49
N VAL A 125 -5.79 -4.47 -12.30
CA VAL A 125 -5.75 -5.40 -13.42
C VAL A 125 -6.14 -4.65 -14.69
N GLY A 126 -5.37 -4.82 -15.76
CA GLY A 126 -5.66 -4.24 -17.07
C GLY A 126 -6.80 -4.92 -17.81
N VAL A 127 -7.14 -4.40 -18.98
CA VAL A 127 -8.28 -4.84 -19.80
C VAL A 127 -8.20 -6.33 -20.15
N ASP A 128 -7.00 -6.86 -20.39
CA ASP A 128 -6.80 -8.28 -20.71
C ASP A 128 -6.64 -9.18 -19.48
N ASP A 129 -7.16 -8.74 -18.34
CA ASP A 129 -7.07 -9.45 -17.06
C ASP A 129 -5.62 -9.69 -16.59
N LYS A 130 -4.70 -8.86 -17.05
CA LYS A 130 -3.30 -8.88 -16.68
C LYS A 130 -3.07 -8.03 -15.44
N ALA A 131 -2.52 -8.62 -14.39
CA ALA A 131 -2.11 -7.89 -13.20
C ALA A 131 -0.99 -6.90 -13.53
N LEU A 132 -1.15 -5.63 -13.14
CA LEU A 132 -0.22 -4.57 -13.50
C LEU A 132 0.49 -3.96 -12.31
N ASP A 133 -0.08 -4.04 -11.12
CA ASP A 133 0.54 -3.46 -9.93
C ASP A 133 0.04 -4.09 -8.62
N GLY A 134 0.72 -3.78 -7.51
CA GLY A 134 0.33 -4.11 -6.16
C GLY A 134 0.23 -5.60 -5.87
N LEU A 135 -0.67 -5.93 -4.95
CA LEU A 135 -0.91 -7.31 -4.53
C LEU A 135 -1.43 -8.19 -5.68
N GLU A 136 -2.21 -7.61 -6.60
CA GLU A 136 -2.67 -8.29 -7.81
C GLU A 136 -1.48 -8.82 -8.63
N LEU A 137 -0.44 -8.00 -8.79
CA LEU A 137 0.78 -8.40 -9.49
C LEU A 137 1.57 -9.45 -8.70
N TYR A 138 1.77 -9.24 -7.40
CA TYR A 138 2.53 -10.17 -6.54
C TYR A 138 1.89 -11.56 -6.50
N LEU A 139 0.57 -11.62 -6.41
CA LEU A 139 -0.20 -12.86 -6.34
C LEU A 139 -0.65 -13.38 -7.70
N GLY A 140 -0.14 -12.83 -8.79
CA GLY A 140 -0.61 -13.15 -10.15
C GLY A 140 -0.79 -14.64 -10.42
N ASP A 141 0.14 -15.48 -10.02
CA ASP A 141 0.07 -16.92 -10.20
C ASP A 141 -0.88 -17.61 -9.20
N ILE A 142 -0.97 -17.08 -7.98
CA ILE A 142 -1.88 -17.58 -6.93
C ILE A 142 -3.32 -17.18 -7.26
N LEU A 143 -3.51 -16.00 -7.85
CA LEU A 143 -4.81 -15.45 -8.24
C LEU A 143 -5.30 -15.93 -9.61
N LYS A 144 -4.41 -16.50 -10.44
CA LYS A 144 -4.79 -17.20 -11.68
C LYS A 144 -5.51 -18.49 -11.35
N ARG A 145 -6.43 -18.89 -12.20
CA ARG A 145 -7.29 -20.01 -11.94
C ARG A 145 -7.29 -21.12 -12.96
N ASN A 146 -7.89 -22.27 -12.52
CA ASN A 146 -8.39 -23.31 -13.39
C ASN A 146 -9.63 -22.83 -14.17
N LYS A 147 -9.87 -23.40 -15.35
CA LYS A 147 -10.83 -22.97 -16.37
C LYS A 147 -12.32 -22.87 -15.94
N GLU A 148 -12.66 -23.25 -14.73
CA GLU A 148 -14.04 -23.21 -14.21
C GLU A 148 -14.24 -22.07 -13.22
N ALA A 149 -14.67 -21.00 -13.74
CA ALA A 149 -14.54 -19.68 -13.16
C ALA A 149 -15.59 -19.24 -12.15
N ASN A 150 -15.14 -18.53 -11.10
CA ASN A 150 -15.97 -17.74 -10.21
C ASN A 150 -16.17 -16.33 -10.74
N SER A 151 -17.32 -16.08 -11.29
CA SER A 151 -17.76 -14.75 -11.62
C SER A 151 -18.99 -14.38 -10.80
N VAL A 152 -19.00 -13.17 -10.28
CA VAL A 152 -20.20 -12.58 -9.70
C VAL A 152 -20.98 -11.93 -10.85
N ARG A 153 -22.22 -12.36 -11.07
CA ARG A 153 -23.09 -11.66 -12.01
C ARG A 153 -23.66 -10.43 -11.31
N MET A 154 -23.43 -9.28 -11.91
CA MET A 154 -23.99 -8.04 -11.44
C MET A 154 -25.47 -7.99 -11.84
N ARG A 155 -26.37 -7.85 -10.86
CA ARG A 155 -27.78 -7.57 -11.14
C ARG A 155 -27.94 -6.09 -11.44
N ILE A 156 -28.75 -5.79 -12.42
CA ILE A 156 -29.11 -4.42 -12.77
C ILE A 156 -30.61 -4.22 -12.61
N ASP A 157 -31.01 -3.01 -12.26
CA ASP A 157 -32.43 -2.61 -12.23
C ASP A 157 -32.96 -2.43 -13.65
N ALA A 158 -34.25 -2.13 -13.78
CA ALA A 158 -34.89 -1.90 -15.08
C ALA A 158 -34.34 -0.69 -15.84
N LYS A 159 -33.52 0.13 -15.22
CA LYS A 159 -32.86 1.30 -15.83
C LYS A 159 -31.39 1.04 -16.17
N GLY A 160 -30.89 -0.18 -15.89
CA GLY A 160 -29.51 -0.55 -16.14
C GLY A 160 -28.52 -0.20 -15.01
N ASN A 161 -29.00 0.30 -13.88
CA ASN A 161 -28.13 0.62 -12.75
C ASN A 161 -27.76 -0.64 -11.95
N PRO A 162 -26.51 -0.75 -11.47
CA PRO A 162 -26.11 -1.86 -10.62
C PRO A 162 -26.91 -1.88 -9.32
N ILE A 163 -27.46 -3.03 -8.97
CA ILE A 163 -28.08 -3.23 -7.66
C ILE A 163 -26.98 -3.65 -6.70
N MET A 164 -26.53 -2.74 -5.86
CA MET A 164 -25.33 -2.90 -5.00
C MET A 164 -25.40 -4.13 -4.08
N GLU A 165 -26.55 -4.40 -3.47
CA GLU A 165 -26.71 -5.57 -2.57
C GLU A 165 -26.52 -6.91 -3.29
N SER A 166 -26.89 -6.99 -4.54
CA SER A 166 -26.78 -8.22 -5.33
C SER A 166 -25.48 -8.35 -6.11
N ALA A 167 -24.81 -7.23 -6.38
CA ALA A 167 -23.51 -7.21 -7.05
C ALA A 167 -22.39 -7.83 -6.19
N LEU A 168 -22.58 -7.88 -4.88
CA LEU A 168 -21.56 -8.28 -3.93
C LEU A 168 -21.73 -9.70 -3.39
N THR A 169 -22.74 -10.45 -3.82
CA THR A 169 -22.91 -11.84 -3.41
C THR A 169 -22.04 -12.76 -4.28
N PRO A 170 -20.98 -13.36 -3.74
CA PRO A 170 -20.14 -14.27 -4.52
C PRO A 170 -20.95 -15.47 -4.99
N TYR A 171 -20.90 -15.77 -6.27
CA TYR A 171 -21.37 -17.05 -6.75
C TYR A 171 -20.39 -18.14 -6.29
N LYS A 172 -20.85 -19.07 -5.46
CA LYS A 172 -20.04 -20.22 -5.03
C LYS A 172 -19.77 -21.10 -6.23
N SER A 173 -18.59 -21.02 -6.82
CA SER A 173 -18.16 -21.97 -7.81
C SER A 173 -17.18 -22.97 -7.23
N LYS A 174 -17.13 -24.13 -7.84
CA LYS A 174 -16.16 -25.17 -7.55
C LYS A 174 -14.84 -24.80 -8.23
N GLY A 175 -13.76 -24.63 -7.49
CA GLY A 175 -12.43 -24.62 -8.06
C GLY A 175 -11.46 -23.52 -7.67
N GLU A 176 -11.81 -22.52 -6.82
CA GLU A 176 -10.95 -21.37 -6.55
C GLU A 176 -10.58 -21.15 -5.10
N ASN A 177 -9.32 -20.78 -4.91
CA ASN A 177 -8.84 -20.30 -3.63
C ASN A 177 -9.18 -18.81 -3.48
N SER A 178 -9.59 -18.39 -2.30
CA SER A 178 -9.73 -17.00 -1.92
C SER A 178 -8.50 -16.55 -1.14
N VAL A 179 -8.18 -15.26 -1.18
CA VAL A 179 -7.08 -14.69 -0.41
C VAL A 179 -7.65 -13.76 0.65
N TYR A 180 -7.29 -14.01 1.89
CA TYR A 180 -7.66 -13.16 3.03
C TYR A 180 -6.43 -12.39 3.47
N LEU A 181 -6.58 -11.07 3.57
CA LEU A 181 -5.53 -10.17 4.01
C LEU A 181 -5.57 -9.97 5.53
N THR A 182 -4.48 -9.49 6.08
CA THR A 182 -4.41 -9.02 7.47
C THR A 182 -5.15 -7.70 7.68
N ILE A 183 -5.41 -6.97 6.61
CA ILE A 183 -6.10 -5.67 6.61
C ILE A 183 -7.47 -5.80 7.28
N ASP A 184 -7.79 -4.85 8.15
CA ASP A 184 -9.13 -4.61 8.68
C ASP A 184 -9.74 -3.42 7.93
N GLN A 185 -10.83 -3.66 7.22
CA GLN A 185 -11.46 -2.64 6.37
C GLN A 185 -11.88 -1.40 7.18
N THR A 186 -12.35 -1.58 8.39
CA THR A 186 -12.77 -0.48 9.26
C THR A 186 -11.58 0.36 9.70
N ILE A 187 -10.49 -0.29 10.13
CA ILE A 187 -9.25 0.41 10.48
C ILE A 187 -8.66 1.12 9.26
N GLN A 188 -8.68 0.46 8.11
CA GLN A 188 -8.22 1.05 6.84
C GLN A 188 -9.02 2.32 6.50
N PHE A 189 -10.34 2.26 6.63
CA PHE A 189 -11.20 3.42 6.38
C PHE A 189 -10.85 4.60 7.28
N TYR A 190 -10.72 4.37 8.58
CA TYR A 190 -10.37 5.44 9.53
C TYR A 190 -8.95 5.96 9.31
N ALA A 191 -8.01 5.08 8.98
CA ALA A 191 -6.64 5.46 8.70
C ALA A 191 -6.55 6.38 7.46
N GLU A 192 -7.20 6.03 6.36
CA GLU A 192 -7.20 6.85 5.16
C GLU A 192 -7.95 8.17 5.35
N ARG A 193 -9.03 8.17 6.13
CA ARG A 193 -9.75 9.38 6.50
C ARG A 193 -8.87 10.34 7.33
N ALA A 194 -8.13 9.80 8.29
CA ALA A 194 -7.18 10.58 9.08
C ALA A 194 -6.05 11.14 8.20
N LEU A 195 -5.56 10.35 7.26
CA LEU A 195 -4.55 10.77 6.30
C LEU A 195 -5.07 11.92 5.41
N ASP A 196 -6.28 11.83 4.90
CA ASP A 196 -6.90 12.90 4.10
C ASP A 196 -7.05 14.19 4.90
N ARG A 197 -7.45 14.10 6.17
CA ARG A 197 -7.52 15.27 7.07
C ARG A 197 -6.16 15.91 7.28
N ALA A 198 -5.13 15.09 7.52
CA ALA A 198 -3.76 15.57 7.69
C ALA A 198 -3.24 16.25 6.42
N MET A 199 -3.50 15.67 5.24
CA MET A 199 -3.14 16.24 3.95
C MET A 199 -3.79 17.63 3.74
N THR A 200 -5.06 17.75 4.03
CA THR A 200 -5.81 19.01 3.90
C THR A 200 -5.26 20.07 4.88
N LYS A 201 -5.04 19.68 6.13
CA LYS A 201 -4.57 20.61 7.18
C LYS A 201 -3.14 21.10 6.93
N THR A 202 -2.26 20.24 6.48
CA THR A 202 -0.83 20.54 6.30
C THR A 202 -0.48 20.99 4.89
N LYS A 203 -1.38 20.82 3.92
CA LYS A 203 -1.13 21.04 2.49
C LYS A 203 0.05 20.22 1.97
N ALA A 204 0.26 19.05 2.56
CA ALA A 204 1.32 18.13 2.16
C ALA A 204 1.12 17.62 0.72
N GLN A 205 2.20 17.38 0.01
CA GLN A 205 2.15 16.83 -1.35
C GLN A 205 1.95 15.33 -1.37
N GLY A 206 2.30 14.65 -0.30
CA GLY A 206 2.13 13.22 -0.14
C GLY A 206 1.97 12.85 1.33
N GLY A 207 1.47 11.65 1.56
CA GLY A 207 1.28 11.13 2.91
C GLY A 207 1.21 9.61 2.92
N ILE A 208 1.60 9.03 4.04
CA ILE A 208 1.60 7.60 4.28
C ILE A 208 1.10 7.35 5.69
N ILE A 209 0.27 6.32 5.85
CA ILE A 209 -0.16 5.82 7.14
C ILE A 209 -0.08 4.29 7.15
N ILE A 210 0.52 3.73 8.19
CA ILE A 210 0.63 2.28 8.37
C ILE A 210 0.23 1.93 9.79
N VAL A 211 -0.62 0.93 9.94
CA VAL A 211 -1.01 0.37 11.23
C VAL A 211 -0.65 -1.12 11.24
N MET A 212 0.16 -1.53 12.19
CA MET A 212 0.64 -2.91 12.31
C MET A 212 0.45 -3.40 13.75
N ASP A 213 0.06 -4.68 13.89
CA ASP A 213 0.12 -5.36 15.18
C ASP A 213 1.58 -5.74 15.49
N PRO A 214 2.21 -5.18 16.55
CA PRO A 214 3.61 -5.44 16.85
C PRO A 214 3.89 -6.85 17.33
N LYS A 215 2.88 -7.59 17.75
CA LYS A 215 3.01 -8.98 18.22
C LYS A 215 3.01 -9.99 17.09
N THR A 216 2.35 -9.66 15.99
CA THR A 216 2.14 -10.59 14.86
C THR A 216 2.81 -10.15 13.57
N GLY A 217 3.06 -8.86 13.41
CA GLY A 217 3.50 -8.28 12.13
C GLY A 217 2.36 -8.07 11.13
N GLU A 218 1.12 -8.38 11.51
CA GLU A 218 -0.04 -8.17 10.65
C GLU A 218 -0.26 -6.69 10.35
N ILE A 219 -0.28 -6.33 9.08
CA ILE A 219 -0.65 -4.98 8.64
C ILE A 219 -2.16 -4.87 8.68
N LEU A 220 -2.66 -4.00 9.56
CA LEU A 220 -4.10 -3.76 9.73
C LEU A 220 -4.62 -2.67 8.80
N ALA A 221 -3.78 -1.71 8.47
CA ALA A 221 -4.07 -0.66 7.51
C ALA A 221 -2.79 -0.13 6.86
N LEU A 222 -2.89 0.29 5.61
CA LEU A 222 -1.82 0.94 4.88
C LEU A 222 -2.40 1.87 3.83
N GLY A 223 -2.20 3.17 4.00
CA GLY A 223 -2.69 4.19 3.09
C GLY A 223 -1.59 5.06 2.51
N ASN A 224 -1.77 5.47 1.27
CA ASN A 224 -0.87 6.36 0.53
C ASN A 224 -1.66 7.53 -0.04
N ARG A 225 -1.01 8.70 -0.13
CA ARG A 225 -1.48 9.84 -0.92
C ARG A 225 -0.32 10.42 -1.74
N PRO A 226 -0.51 10.75 -3.00
CA PRO A 226 -1.74 10.61 -3.78
C PRO A 226 -2.15 9.15 -3.98
N THR A 227 -3.38 8.93 -4.41
CA THR A 227 -3.95 7.62 -4.70
C THR A 227 -4.86 7.68 -5.93
N TYR A 228 -5.51 6.60 -6.25
CA TYR A 228 -6.36 6.46 -7.44
C TYR A 228 -7.51 5.49 -7.15
N ASP A 229 -8.50 5.46 -8.06
CA ASP A 229 -9.52 4.44 -8.07
C ASP A 229 -9.11 3.31 -9.02
N PRO A 230 -8.86 2.09 -8.54
CA PRO A 230 -8.44 0.98 -9.41
C PRO A 230 -9.52 0.53 -10.39
N ASN A 231 -10.78 0.91 -10.18
CA ASN A 231 -11.84 0.71 -11.18
C ASN A 231 -11.69 1.64 -12.39
N HIS A 232 -10.95 2.73 -12.26
CA HIS A 232 -10.70 3.75 -13.27
C HIS A 232 -9.21 4.12 -13.35
N PHE A 233 -8.36 3.11 -13.40
CA PHE A 233 -6.90 3.29 -13.39
C PHE A 233 -6.37 4.10 -14.58
N GLU A 234 -7.11 4.14 -15.69
CA GLU A 234 -6.78 4.93 -16.89
C GLU A 234 -6.79 6.44 -16.64
N LYS A 235 -7.48 6.90 -15.60
CA LYS A 235 -7.53 8.32 -15.19
C LYS A 235 -6.36 8.70 -14.27
N ALA A 236 -5.62 7.73 -13.76
CA ALA A 236 -4.52 7.96 -12.85
C ALA A 236 -3.23 8.30 -13.60
N VAL A 237 -2.35 9.06 -12.94
CA VAL A 237 -0.99 9.30 -13.40
C VAL A 237 -0.01 8.41 -12.66
N GLU A 238 1.20 8.22 -13.19
CA GLU A 238 2.18 7.27 -12.65
C GLU A 238 2.44 7.42 -11.13
N LYS A 239 2.55 8.65 -10.64
CA LYS A 239 2.78 8.94 -9.22
C LYS A 239 1.66 8.45 -8.30
N ASP A 240 0.44 8.25 -8.81
CA ASP A 240 -0.72 7.83 -8.01
C ASP A 240 -0.68 6.34 -7.68
N PHE A 241 0.02 5.53 -8.47
CA PHE A 241 0.09 4.07 -8.31
C PHE A 241 1.01 3.63 -7.18
N LYS A 242 2.03 4.43 -6.89
CA LYS A 242 3.13 4.04 -6.01
C LYS A 242 2.68 3.74 -4.58
N ASN A 243 3.10 2.59 -4.06
CA ASN A 243 3.00 2.30 -2.62
C ASN A 243 4.28 2.79 -1.92
N LYS A 244 4.28 4.07 -1.59
CA LYS A 244 5.44 4.75 -1.00
C LYS A 244 5.88 4.20 0.35
N ALA A 245 4.95 3.54 1.06
CA ALA A 245 5.23 2.92 2.36
C ALA A 245 6.35 1.87 2.29
N ILE A 246 6.52 1.24 1.12
CA ILE A 246 7.51 0.19 0.91
C ILE A 246 8.55 0.52 -0.16
N THR A 247 8.26 1.46 -1.07
CA THR A 247 9.16 1.77 -2.19
C THR A 247 10.07 2.96 -1.93
N ASP A 248 9.58 3.97 -1.21
CA ASP A 248 10.32 5.21 -1.00
C ASP A 248 11.31 5.06 0.16
N ILE A 249 12.54 5.46 -0.10
CA ILE A 249 13.57 5.56 0.92
C ILE A 249 13.80 7.03 1.27
N TYR A 250 13.98 7.29 2.55
CA TYR A 250 14.15 8.64 3.06
C TYR A 250 15.03 8.64 4.32
N GLU A 251 15.57 9.79 4.69
CA GLU A 251 16.25 9.96 5.96
C GLU A 251 15.22 10.06 7.09
N PRO A 252 15.23 9.15 8.09
CA PRO A 252 14.17 9.10 9.09
C PRO A 252 14.19 10.26 10.09
N GLY A 253 15.31 10.96 10.21
CA GLY A 253 15.44 12.05 11.17
C GLY A 253 15.28 11.56 12.62
N SER A 254 14.67 12.41 13.46
CA SER A 254 14.53 12.13 14.91
C SER A 254 13.70 10.89 15.23
N THR A 255 12.96 10.32 14.28
CA THR A 255 12.27 9.03 14.49
C THR A 255 13.25 7.86 14.65
N PHE A 256 14.49 8.02 14.20
CA PHE A 256 15.55 7.03 14.35
C PHE A 256 16.21 7.06 15.75
N LYS A 257 16.05 8.13 16.49
CA LYS A 257 16.67 8.33 17.82
C LYS A 257 16.36 7.22 18.82
N PRO A 258 15.14 6.70 18.94
CA PRO A 258 14.86 5.56 19.82
C PRO A 258 15.69 4.32 19.50
N ILE A 259 16.00 4.08 18.24
CA ILE A 259 16.86 2.97 17.80
C ILE A 259 18.30 3.18 18.30
N ILE A 260 18.81 4.39 18.20
CA ILE A 260 20.13 4.76 18.70
C ILE A 260 20.20 4.61 20.23
N ALA A 261 19.17 5.08 20.94
CA ALA A 261 19.09 4.90 22.39
C ALA A 261 19.10 3.42 22.79
N ALA A 262 18.30 2.60 22.11
CA ALA A 262 18.26 1.16 22.35
C ALA A 262 19.61 0.50 22.08
N ALA A 263 20.28 0.85 21.00
CA ALA A 263 21.61 0.35 20.67
C ALA A 263 22.64 0.68 21.75
N ALA A 264 22.68 1.92 22.17
CA ALA A 264 23.63 2.39 23.21
C ALA A 264 23.38 1.73 24.56
N LEU A 265 22.12 1.59 24.97
CA LEU A 265 21.78 0.91 26.24
C LEU A 265 22.14 -0.57 26.20
N ASP A 266 21.80 -1.25 25.10
CA ASP A 266 22.04 -2.69 24.94
C ASP A 266 23.52 -3.00 24.81
N ALA A 267 24.30 -2.17 24.12
CA ALA A 267 25.75 -2.27 24.02
C ALA A 267 26.47 -1.88 25.30
N GLY A 268 25.77 -1.27 26.26
CA GLY A 268 26.37 -0.82 27.54
C GLY A 268 27.23 0.43 27.41
N THR A 269 27.13 1.17 26.31
CA THR A 269 27.93 2.40 26.12
C THR A 269 27.26 3.63 26.70
N TYR A 270 26.00 3.51 27.11
CA TYR A 270 25.26 4.56 27.80
C TYR A 270 24.29 3.96 28.82
N SER A 271 23.84 4.75 29.78
CA SER A 271 22.93 4.33 30.85
C SER A 271 21.77 5.33 31.00
N THR A 272 20.62 4.85 31.47
CA THR A 272 19.48 5.71 31.84
C THR A 272 19.81 6.67 32.97
N GLU A 273 20.80 6.32 33.81
CA GLU A 273 21.25 7.13 34.98
C GLU A 273 22.35 8.13 34.65
N THR A 274 22.95 8.06 33.48
CA THR A 274 24.00 8.97 33.05
C THR A 274 23.48 10.40 32.99
N VAL A 275 24.16 11.32 33.64
CA VAL A 275 23.93 12.76 33.52
C VAL A 275 24.99 13.34 32.60
N TRP A 276 24.54 14.03 31.55
CA TRP A 276 25.43 14.70 30.62
C TRP A 276 25.06 16.17 30.52
N HIS A 277 26.08 17.03 30.47
CA HIS A 277 25.86 18.47 30.29
C HIS A 277 25.83 18.84 28.84
N ASP A 278 24.64 19.27 28.35
CA ASP A 278 24.45 19.75 26.99
C ASP A 278 24.95 21.19 26.85
N PRO A 279 26.03 21.42 26.09
CA PRO A 279 26.55 22.76 25.85
C PRO A 279 25.77 23.52 24.76
N GLY A 280 24.73 22.88 24.14
CA GLY A 280 23.99 23.45 23.04
C GLY A 280 24.60 23.23 21.65
N LYS A 281 25.86 22.81 21.63
CA LYS A 281 26.61 22.57 20.39
C LYS A 281 27.77 21.63 20.67
N ILE A 282 27.94 20.64 19.80
CA ILE A 282 29.11 19.77 19.81
C ILE A 282 29.75 19.72 18.44
N TRP A 283 31.00 19.31 18.37
CA TRP A 283 31.77 19.24 17.14
C TRP A 283 32.10 17.80 16.77
N ALA A 284 31.96 17.47 15.49
CA ALA A 284 32.37 16.21 14.91
C ALA A 284 33.00 16.47 13.54
N SER A 285 34.25 16.02 13.32
CA SER A 285 34.97 16.21 12.05
C SER A 285 34.98 17.67 11.60
N GLY A 286 35.08 18.63 12.51
CA GLY A 286 35.07 20.06 12.20
C GLY A 286 33.70 20.66 11.90
N HIS A 287 32.63 19.90 12.01
CA HIS A 287 31.24 20.34 11.81
C HIS A 287 30.48 20.44 13.14
N ALA A 288 29.67 21.49 13.28
CA ALA A 288 28.84 21.71 14.47
C ALA A 288 27.52 20.96 14.36
N ILE A 289 27.16 20.26 15.45
CA ILE A 289 25.82 19.71 15.64
C ILE A 289 25.12 20.59 16.69
N ARG A 290 23.92 21.06 16.35
CA ARG A 290 23.11 21.94 17.18
C ARG A 290 21.74 21.36 17.44
N ASN A 291 21.09 21.83 18.49
CA ASN A 291 19.69 21.55 18.76
C ASN A 291 18.79 22.35 17.79
N TRP A 292 17.57 21.87 17.58
CA TRP A 292 16.63 22.48 16.63
C TRP A 292 16.25 23.93 16.96
N ASP A 293 16.30 24.29 18.24
CA ASP A 293 16.00 25.63 18.78
C ASP A 293 17.26 26.48 19.03
N ASP A 294 18.45 25.99 18.66
CA ASP A 294 19.76 26.55 18.96
C ASP A 294 20.02 26.71 20.47
N GLY A 295 19.22 26.07 21.32
CA GLY A 295 19.32 26.13 22.76
C GLY A 295 20.28 25.11 23.37
N ALA A 296 20.66 25.34 24.64
CA ALA A 296 21.37 24.39 25.48
C ALA A 296 20.45 23.93 26.61
N TYR A 297 20.45 22.62 26.89
CA TYR A 297 19.54 22.02 27.86
C TYR A 297 20.21 21.81 29.25
N GLY A 298 21.50 22.07 29.36
CA GLY A 298 22.22 21.86 30.61
C GLY A 298 22.34 20.37 30.97
N ASP A 299 22.24 20.08 32.25
CA ASP A 299 22.36 18.70 32.75
C ASP A 299 21.12 17.89 32.43
N VAL A 300 21.29 16.83 31.65
CA VAL A 300 20.20 15.98 31.14
C VAL A 300 20.52 14.51 31.30
N LYS A 301 19.49 13.71 31.56
CA LYS A 301 19.50 12.26 31.45
C LYS A 301 18.95 11.79 30.09
N LEU A 302 19.08 10.52 29.79
CA LEU A 302 18.61 9.95 28.53
C LEU A 302 17.11 10.22 28.31
N VAL A 303 16.27 10.14 29.34
CA VAL A 303 14.84 10.44 29.25
C VAL A 303 14.57 11.86 28.75
N ASP A 304 15.39 12.84 29.20
CA ASP A 304 15.28 14.23 28.74
C ASP A 304 15.75 14.36 27.28
N ILE A 305 16.83 13.68 26.93
CA ILE A 305 17.41 13.69 25.58
C ILE A 305 16.38 13.15 24.55
N ILE A 306 15.68 12.09 24.92
CA ILE A 306 14.59 11.53 24.07
C ILE A 306 13.39 12.49 24.07
N LYS A 307 12.92 12.88 25.25
CA LYS A 307 11.70 13.67 25.45
C LYS A 307 11.73 15.01 24.70
N TYR A 308 12.87 15.68 24.70
CA TYR A 308 13.08 16.97 24.02
C TYR A 308 13.78 16.83 22.67
N SER A 309 14.06 15.61 22.23
CA SER A 309 14.73 15.33 20.95
C SER A 309 16.05 16.09 20.80
N ILE A 310 16.92 16.00 21.81
CA ILE A 310 18.15 16.77 21.89
C ILE A 310 19.19 16.20 20.92
N ASN A 311 19.45 16.91 19.83
CA ASN A 311 20.39 16.49 18.78
C ASN A 311 21.82 16.32 19.32
N THR A 312 22.29 17.25 20.10
CA THR A 312 23.63 17.19 20.72
C THR A 312 23.78 15.96 21.60
N GLY A 313 22.76 15.63 22.37
CA GLY A 313 22.72 14.45 23.22
C GLY A 313 22.82 13.15 22.42
N PHE A 314 22.04 13.02 21.34
CA PHE A 314 22.13 11.83 20.52
C PHE A 314 23.43 11.71 19.74
N ALA A 315 23.95 12.79 19.22
CA ALA A 315 25.28 12.80 18.60
C ALA A 315 26.36 12.36 19.59
N HIS A 316 26.32 12.87 20.84
CA HIS A 316 27.21 12.44 21.90
C HIS A 316 27.10 10.94 22.21
N ILE A 317 25.86 10.43 22.36
CA ILE A 317 25.60 9.00 22.60
C ILE A 317 26.14 8.15 21.46
N GLY A 318 25.89 8.57 20.21
CA GLY A 318 26.37 7.88 19.04
C GLY A 318 27.88 7.83 18.91
N LEU A 319 28.56 8.93 19.21
CA LEU A 319 30.03 8.98 19.20
C LEU A 319 30.63 8.08 20.27
N LEU A 320 30.03 7.98 21.46
CA LEU A 320 30.43 7.03 22.49
C LEU A 320 30.23 5.58 22.07
N THR A 321 29.17 5.29 21.32
CA THR A 321 28.83 3.93 20.89
C THR A 321 29.68 3.51 19.71
N GLY A 322 29.92 4.41 18.78
CA GLY A 322 30.74 4.19 17.59
C GLY A 322 29.95 3.63 16.37
N GLY A 323 30.45 3.98 15.20
CA GLY A 323 29.79 3.65 13.93
C GLY A 323 29.61 2.17 13.66
N LYS A 324 30.61 1.36 14.02
CA LYS A 324 30.55 -0.10 13.85
C LYS A 324 29.42 -0.71 14.67
N THR A 325 29.33 -0.38 15.95
CA THR A 325 28.28 -0.88 16.86
C THR A 325 26.91 -0.39 16.42
N LEU A 326 26.77 0.90 16.11
CA LEU A 326 25.49 1.44 15.60
C LEU A 326 25.02 0.76 14.34
N THR A 327 25.93 0.49 13.39
CA THR A 327 25.60 -0.21 12.15
C THR A 327 25.18 -1.66 12.40
N GLU A 328 25.86 -2.36 13.32
CA GLU A 328 25.48 -3.72 13.72
C GLU A 328 24.06 -3.76 14.29
N TYR A 329 23.69 -2.81 15.14
CA TYR A 329 22.33 -2.70 15.67
C TYR A 329 21.31 -2.31 14.59
N ALA A 330 21.65 -1.38 13.69
CA ALA A 330 20.79 -1.02 12.59
C ALA A 330 20.45 -2.24 11.73
N LEU A 331 21.43 -3.09 11.42
CA LEU A 331 21.21 -4.36 10.72
C LEU A 331 20.30 -5.31 11.50
N LYS A 332 20.52 -5.45 12.81
CA LYS A 332 19.65 -6.27 13.68
C LYS A 332 18.21 -5.79 13.71
N PHE A 333 17.98 -4.48 13.66
CA PHE A 333 16.66 -3.87 13.58
C PHE A 333 16.01 -3.95 12.19
N GLY A 334 16.68 -4.58 11.22
CA GLY A 334 16.14 -4.83 9.90
C GLY A 334 16.46 -3.78 8.85
N PHE A 335 17.23 -2.75 9.16
CA PHE A 335 17.63 -1.74 8.18
C PHE A 335 18.64 -2.28 7.17
N GLY A 336 18.65 -1.71 5.97
CA GLY A 336 19.56 -2.11 4.89
C GLY A 336 19.10 -3.30 4.06
N LYS A 337 17.93 -3.87 4.35
CA LYS A 337 17.33 -4.98 3.58
C LYS A 337 15.81 -4.87 3.54
N PRO A 338 15.16 -5.39 2.50
CA PRO A 338 13.70 -5.46 2.46
C PRO A 338 13.14 -6.26 3.63
N THR A 339 11.93 -5.93 4.09
CA THR A 339 11.25 -6.68 5.14
C THR A 339 10.75 -8.04 4.67
N GLY A 340 10.55 -8.19 3.36
CA GLY A 340 9.99 -9.40 2.76
C GLY A 340 8.46 -9.43 2.75
N ILE A 341 7.79 -8.28 2.96
CA ILE A 341 6.34 -8.20 2.82
C ILE A 341 5.90 -8.67 1.42
N GLU A 342 4.74 -9.29 1.33
CA GLU A 342 4.23 -9.91 0.09
C GLU A 342 3.68 -8.87 -0.89
N LEU A 343 4.51 -7.88 -1.22
CA LEU A 343 4.20 -6.80 -2.16
C LEU A 343 5.40 -6.54 -3.07
N PRO A 344 5.17 -6.13 -4.33
CA PRO A 344 6.26 -5.86 -5.26
C PRO A 344 6.95 -4.53 -4.98
N GLY A 345 8.23 -4.44 -5.34
CA GLY A 345 8.97 -3.18 -5.39
C GLY A 345 9.49 -2.66 -4.05
N GLU A 346 9.59 -3.52 -3.04
CA GLU A 346 10.08 -3.10 -1.73
C GLU A 346 11.54 -2.61 -1.79
N GLY A 347 11.77 -1.43 -1.21
CA GLY A 347 13.10 -0.84 -1.10
C GLY A 347 13.92 -1.47 0.03
N ALA A 348 15.24 -1.49 -0.14
CA ALA A 348 16.17 -1.98 0.87
C ALA A 348 16.68 -0.89 1.82
N GLY A 349 16.58 0.38 1.43
CA GLY A 349 17.25 1.46 2.15
C GLY A 349 18.76 1.46 1.91
N ILE A 350 19.44 2.33 2.61
CA ILE A 350 20.90 2.51 2.49
C ILE A 350 21.52 2.59 3.89
N LEU A 351 22.48 1.70 4.14
CA LEU A 351 23.37 1.78 5.29
C LEU A 351 24.80 2.03 4.78
N PHE A 352 25.49 3.02 5.37
CA PHE A 352 26.90 3.24 5.05
C PHE A 352 27.77 2.13 5.66
N ASN A 353 28.87 1.82 4.97
CA ASN A 353 29.89 0.93 5.52
C ASN A 353 30.55 1.64 6.71
N PRO A 354 30.57 1.02 7.90
CA PRO A 354 31.15 1.64 9.08
C PRO A 354 32.66 1.96 8.92
N ASP A 355 33.37 1.24 8.10
CA ASP A 355 34.81 1.50 7.82
C ASP A 355 35.02 2.83 7.07
N ASP A 356 34.02 3.32 6.37
CA ASP A 356 34.06 4.57 5.62
C ASP A 356 33.46 5.76 6.41
N MET A 357 32.93 5.51 7.61
CA MET A 357 32.27 6.54 8.42
C MET A 357 33.28 7.39 9.18
N ARG A 358 33.16 8.71 9.02
CA ARG A 358 33.85 9.71 9.85
C ARG A 358 33.00 9.99 11.08
N ASP A 359 33.56 10.69 12.07
CA ASP A 359 32.82 11.08 13.30
C ASP A 359 31.55 11.87 12.98
N ILE A 360 31.59 12.75 11.96
CA ILE A 360 30.38 13.47 11.53
C ILE A 360 29.30 12.52 11.01
N ASP A 361 29.69 11.48 10.28
CA ASP A 361 28.73 10.51 9.74
C ASP A 361 28.08 9.70 10.88
N VAL A 362 28.85 9.35 11.91
CA VAL A 362 28.34 8.70 13.12
C VAL A 362 27.38 9.62 13.87
N ALA A 363 27.75 10.87 14.05
CA ALA A 363 26.94 11.86 14.76
C ALA A 363 25.64 12.15 14.02
N THR A 364 25.68 12.30 12.69
CA THR A 364 24.47 12.53 11.87
C THR A 364 23.58 11.30 11.78
N MET A 365 24.14 10.08 11.70
CA MET A 365 23.38 8.84 11.78
C MET A 365 22.60 8.76 13.10
N SER A 366 23.21 9.24 14.19
CA SER A 366 22.59 9.21 15.52
C SER A 366 21.39 10.14 15.66
N ILE A 367 21.20 11.06 14.73
CA ILE A 367 20.01 11.92 14.63
C ILE A 367 19.15 11.59 13.40
N GLY A 368 19.39 10.42 12.78
CA GLY A 368 18.59 9.90 11.68
C GLY A 368 18.90 10.47 10.30
N GLN A 369 20.07 11.06 10.13
CA GLN A 369 20.64 11.46 8.84
C GLN A 369 21.75 10.47 8.46
N SER A 370 22.28 10.54 7.25
CA SER A 370 23.31 9.57 6.79
C SER A 370 22.86 8.10 6.86
N ILE A 371 21.57 7.87 6.78
CA ILE A 371 20.89 6.58 6.65
C ILE A 371 19.61 6.78 5.84
N ALA A 372 19.26 5.86 4.99
CA ALA A 372 18.00 5.89 4.26
C ALA A 372 17.19 4.62 4.56
N VAL A 373 15.91 4.80 4.83
CA VAL A 373 15.00 3.74 5.28
C VAL A 373 13.67 3.84 4.54
N THR A 374 12.91 2.75 4.51
CA THR A 374 11.49 2.82 4.12
C THR A 374 10.62 3.07 5.36
N PRO A 375 9.41 3.63 5.18
CA PRO A 375 8.45 3.73 6.28
C PRO A 375 8.17 2.39 6.97
N LEU A 376 8.06 1.31 6.18
CA LEU A 376 7.81 -0.03 6.72
C LEU A 376 8.98 -0.56 7.56
N GLN A 377 10.22 -0.30 7.15
CA GLN A 377 11.39 -0.65 7.96
C GLN A 377 11.37 0.03 9.32
N MET A 378 10.99 1.30 9.38
CA MET A 378 10.84 2.01 10.66
C MET A 378 9.80 1.35 11.56
N LEU A 379 8.67 0.95 10.99
CA LEU A 379 7.61 0.27 11.74
C LEU A 379 8.05 -1.10 12.24
N GLN A 380 8.77 -1.87 11.43
CA GLN A 380 9.36 -3.14 11.84
C GLN A 380 10.33 -2.96 13.02
N ALA A 381 11.21 -1.99 12.94
CA ALA A 381 12.16 -1.70 14.02
C ALA A 381 11.42 -1.33 15.32
N TYR A 382 10.40 -0.50 15.24
CA TYR A 382 9.58 -0.12 16.39
C TYR A 382 8.80 -1.29 16.97
N SER A 383 8.46 -2.30 16.19
CA SER A 383 7.80 -3.50 16.70
C SER A 383 8.65 -4.20 17.77
N ALA A 384 9.96 -4.21 17.62
CA ALA A 384 10.87 -4.76 18.62
C ALA A 384 10.82 -3.97 19.93
N LEU A 385 10.76 -2.65 19.85
CA LEU A 385 10.64 -1.79 21.05
C LEU A 385 9.29 -1.99 21.73
N ALA A 386 8.23 -2.13 20.97
CA ALA A 386 6.87 -2.35 21.48
C ALA A 386 6.64 -3.76 22.02
N ASN A 387 7.39 -4.75 21.54
CA ASN A 387 7.17 -6.18 21.81
C ASN A 387 8.31 -6.82 22.63
N GLY A 388 8.84 -6.10 23.61
CA GLY A 388 9.83 -6.64 24.55
C GLY A 388 11.13 -7.12 23.89
N GLY A 389 11.56 -6.47 22.82
CA GLY A 389 12.75 -6.80 22.06
C GLY A 389 12.57 -7.82 20.94
N GLN A 390 11.39 -8.42 20.83
CA GLN A 390 11.08 -9.35 19.74
C GLN A 390 10.59 -8.62 18.49
N MET A 391 11.33 -8.73 17.40
CA MET A 391 11.00 -8.10 16.14
C MET A 391 10.23 -9.09 15.24
N VAL A 392 9.13 -8.60 14.64
CA VAL A 392 8.28 -9.39 13.75
C VAL A 392 8.49 -9.01 12.30
N LYS A 393 8.23 -9.97 11.39
CA LYS A 393 8.17 -9.69 9.97
C LYS A 393 6.81 -9.11 9.62
N PRO A 394 6.74 -7.91 9.01
CA PRO A 394 5.50 -7.39 8.48
C PRO A 394 4.94 -8.32 7.40
N HIS A 395 3.65 -8.61 7.47
CA HIS A 395 2.98 -9.40 6.44
C HIS A 395 1.56 -8.90 6.19
N ILE A 396 1.07 -9.11 4.99
CA ILE A 396 -0.24 -8.66 4.56
C ILE A 396 -1.17 -9.81 4.18
N LEU A 397 -0.61 -10.98 3.87
CA LEU A 397 -1.39 -12.19 3.64
C LEU A 397 -1.69 -12.87 4.97
N ARG A 398 -2.95 -13.25 5.17
CA ARG A 398 -3.40 -13.99 6.36
C ARG A 398 -3.63 -15.45 6.05
N THR A 399 -4.52 -15.75 5.11
CA THR A 399 -4.80 -17.10 4.65
C THR A 399 -5.07 -17.14 3.15
N VAL A 400 -4.81 -18.30 2.56
CA VAL A 400 -5.38 -18.70 1.29
C VAL A 400 -6.36 -19.82 1.58
N ASN A 401 -7.62 -19.67 1.20
CA ASN A 401 -8.67 -20.65 1.44
C ASN A 401 -9.03 -21.36 0.15
N ASN A 402 -9.32 -22.65 0.26
CA ASN A 402 -9.88 -23.45 -0.82
C ASN A 402 -11.31 -23.01 -1.16
N PRO A 403 -11.83 -23.42 -2.33
CA PRO A 403 -13.19 -23.07 -2.75
C PRO A 403 -14.30 -23.49 -1.80
N ASP A 404 -14.08 -24.59 -1.05
CA ASP A 404 -15.00 -25.08 -0.04
C ASP A 404 -14.98 -24.30 1.28
N GLY A 405 -14.09 -23.29 1.37
CA GLY A 405 -13.91 -22.48 2.58
C GLY A 405 -12.87 -23.02 3.55
N SER A 406 -12.35 -24.22 3.34
CA SER A 406 -11.28 -24.77 4.17
C SER A 406 -9.97 -24.02 3.93
N VAL A 407 -9.12 -23.94 4.97
CA VAL A 407 -7.85 -23.21 4.89
C VAL A 407 -6.83 -24.07 4.13
N ASN A 408 -6.25 -23.50 3.05
CA ASN A 408 -5.16 -24.11 2.30
C ASN A 408 -3.80 -23.73 2.90
N LYS A 409 -3.58 -22.45 3.18
CA LYS A 409 -2.33 -21.93 3.73
C LYS A 409 -2.61 -20.84 4.76
N VAL A 410 -1.90 -20.89 5.87
CA VAL A 410 -1.87 -19.85 6.91
C VAL A 410 -0.52 -19.17 6.87
N TYR A 411 -0.52 -17.84 6.87
CA TYR A 411 0.69 -17.02 7.03
C TYR A 411 0.83 -16.67 8.51
N GLU A 412 1.64 -17.46 9.20
CA GLU A 412 1.82 -17.31 10.64
C GLU A 412 2.78 -16.18 10.99
N THR A 413 2.74 -15.77 12.26
CA THR A 413 3.70 -14.79 12.81
C THR A 413 5.13 -15.33 12.65
N GLU A 414 6.00 -14.50 12.05
CA GLU A 414 7.43 -14.78 11.95
C GLU A 414 8.22 -13.80 12.83
N TYR A 415 8.96 -14.35 13.78
CA TYR A 415 9.93 -13.59 14.56
C TYR A 415 11.25 -13.55 13.80
N VAL A 416 11.76 -12.37 13.52
CA VAL A 416 12.96 -12.17 12.69
C VAL A 416 14.17 -11.70 13.45
N GLY A 417 14.08 -11.62 14.78
CA GLY A 417 15.21 -11.33 15.62
C GLY A 417 14.84 -10.68 16.96
N ASN A 418 15.85 -10.55 17.79
CA ASN A 418 15.80 -9.83 19.06
C ASN A 418 16.96 -8.81 19.06
N PRO A 419 16.79 -7.64 18.42
CA PRO A 419 17.88 -6.68 18.29
C PRO A 419 18.40 -6.15 19.61
N VAL A 420 17.54 -6.07 20.64
CA VAL A 420 17.88 -5.64 21.99
C VAL A 420 17.17 -6.51 23.03
N SER A 421 17.65 -6.48 24.28
CA SER A 421 17.01 -7.20 25.37
C SER A 421 15.63 -6.63 25.70
N LYS A 422 14.80 -7.46 26.37
CA LYS A 422 13.48 -7.00 26.87
C LYS A 422 13.62 -5.80 27.80
N LYS A 423 14.60 -5.80 28.68
CA LYS A 423 14.87 -4.68 29.60
C LYS A 423 15.09 -3.38 28.83
N VAL A 424 15.95 -3.41 27.82
CA VAL A 424 16.28 -2.22 27.00
C VAL A 424 15.06 -1.77 26.20
N ALA A 425 14.34 -2.69 25.56
CA ALA A 425 13.13 -2.35 24.82
C ALA A 425 12.08 -1.67 25.72
N ASP A 426 11.86 -2.21 26.91
CA ASP A 426 10.92 -1.65 27.88
C ASP A 426 11.37 -0.26 28.38
N GLU A 427 12.67 -0.07 28.66
CA GLU A 427 13.23 1.23 29.07
C GLU A 427 13.01 2.30 27.97
N VAL A 428 13.30 1.97 26.71
CA VAL A 428 13.10 2.92 25.59
C VAL A 428 11.62 3.21 25.39
N LYS A 429 10.77 2.19 25.43
CA LYS A 429 9.32 2.35 25.33
C LYS A 429 8.78 3.28 26.40
N ASP A 430 9.20 3.12 27.64
CA ASP A 430 8.77 3.98 28.77
C ASP A 430 9.22 5.44 28.57
N MET A 431 10.43 5.65 28.05
CA MET A 431 10.91 6.99 27.72
C MET A 431 10.15 7.62 26.55
N MET A 432 9.74 6.82 25.56
CA MET A 432 8.88 7.28 24.45
C MET A 432 7.48 7.63 24.93
N GLU A 433 6.96 6.97 25.95
CA GLU A 433 5.69 7.36 26.60
C GLU A 433 5.80 8.75 27.23
N LYS A 434 6.93 9.08 27.84
CA LYS A 434 7.21 10.43 28.38
C LYS A 434 7.20 11.50 27.29
N GLU A 435 7.67 11.19 26.10
CA GLU A 435 7.62 12.13 24.98
C GLU A 435 6.19 12.51 24.60
N VAL A 436 5.27 11.55 24.60
CA VAL A 436 3.85 11.81 24.30
C VAL A 436 3.13 12.45 25.48
N SER A 437 3.42 12.06 26.71
CA SER A 437 2.74 12.59 27.89
C SER A 437 3.25 13.97 28.32
N GLU A 438 4.52 14.27 28.11
CA GLU A 438 5.21 15.45 28.69
C GLU A 438 6.09 16.21 27.70
N GLY A 439 6.39 15.65 26.53
CA GLY A 439 7.36 16.18 25.57
C GLY A 439 6.79 16.64 24.24
N GLY A 440 7.64 16.57 23.20
CA GLY A 440 7.31 17.06 21.85
C GLY A 440 6.19 16.30 21.12
N GLY A 441 5.85 15.11 21.58
CA GLY A 441 4.79 14.27 21.02
C GLY A 441 3.40 14.47 21.64
N ILE A 442 3.19 15.51 22.44
CA ILE A 442 1.95 15.72 23.21
C ILE A 442 0.69 15.77 22.34
N ASN A 443 0.80 16.20 21.10
CA ASN A 443 -0.32 16.25 20.15
C ASN A 443 -0.83 14.86 19.73
N ALA A 444 -0.05 13.80 19.95
CA ALA A 444 -0.46 12.43 19.66
C ALA A 444 -1.21 11.77 20.84
N ARG A 445 -1.32 12.45 21.97
CA ARG A 445 -1.97 11.89 23.16
C ARG A 445 -3.44 11.62 22.92
N VAL A 446 -3.86 10.39 23.27
CA VAL A 446 -5.26 9.98 23.28
C VAL A 446 -5.67 9.72 24.75
N PRO A 447 -6.64 10.47 25.30
CA PRO A 447 -7.09 10.25 26.67
C PRO A 447 -7.55 8.81 26.92
N GLY A 448 -7.12 8.22 28.05
CA GLY A 448 -7.44 6.85 28.42
C GLY A 448 -6.51 5.79 27.84
N TYR A 449 -5.54 6.17 27.01
CA TYR A 449 -4.56 5.25 26.45
C TYR A 449 -3.13 5.63 26.86
N HIS A 450 -2.29 4.62 27.10
CA HIS A 450 -0.86 4.79 27.25
C HIS A 450 -0.20 4.74 25.88
N MET A 451 0.35 5.88 25.45
CA MET A 451 0.95 6.01 24.12
C MET A 451 2.39 6.45 24.23
N GLY A 452 3.26 5.78 23.51
CA GLY A 452 4.61 6.21 23.23
C GLY A 452 4.74 6.65 21.77
N GLY A 453 5.69 7.49 21.48
CA GLY A 453 5.92 7.95 20.12
C GLY A 453 7.18 8.78 19.98
N LYS A 454 7.46 9.12 18.73
CA LYS A 454 8.56 10.01 18.37
C LYS A 454 8.17 10.87 17.18
N THR A 455 8.35 12.17 17.33
CA THR A 455 8.26 13.12 16.22
C THR A 455 9.55 13.12 15.41
N GLY A 456 9.47 13.50 14.16
CA GLY A 456 10.64 13.64 13.31
C GLY A 456 10.41 14.68 12.22
N THR A 457 11.51 15.30 11.81
CA THR A 457 11.58 16.17 10.64
C THR A 457 12.85 15.80 9.89
N ALA A 458 12.70 15.59 8.57
CA ALA A 458 13.83 15.29 7.70
C ALA A 458 13.85 16.28 6.54
N GLN A 459 15.03 16.54 6.01
CA GLN A 459 15.19 17.25 4.75
C GLN A 459 15.04 16.27 3.61
N LYS A 460 14.34 16.70 2.55
CA LYS A 460 14.28 15.95 1.29
C LYS A 460 15.38 16.37 0.35
#